data_c1abfbfd6e69fa5ae4563abfc1ca4eda
#
_entry.id   c1abfbfd6e69fa5ae4563abfc1ca4eda
#
_cell.length_a   1.000
_cell.length_b   1.000
_cell.length_c   1.000
_cell.angle_alpha   90.00
_cell.angle_beta   90.00
_cell.angle_gamma   90.00
#
_symmetry.space_group_name_H-M   'P 1'
#
loop_
_entity.id
_entity.type
_entity.pdbx_description
1 polymer ?
#
loop_
_entity_poly.entity_id
_entity_poly.type
_entity_poly.pdbx_seq_one_letter_code
_entity_poly.pdbx_strand_id
1 'polypeptide(L)'
;ILRSLKDGWQSEEKKSLLVNILVFLILLAVAMAMVFLNGDSESGIALTASAGMIVKIFFMGIIASATMVIPGVSGSLVLMILGYYFGVINSVKQFVEALRTLNLQGMLNQLFILIPFAIGCVLGIFFISKLISYLLKHFASATFSGIFALVASSPISIFYKVNQEYSMNGTSVVSIIVGVVLLVACVALT
;
A
#
# COMPACT_ATOMS: atom_id res chain seq x y z
N ILE A 1 15.38 -44.63 -15.82
CA ILE A 1 14.99 -43.38 -16.51
C ILE A 1 13.65 -42.86 -15.96
N LEU A 2 12.59 -43.65 -15.85
CA LEU A 2 11.29 -43.22 -15.31
C LEU A 2 11.35 -42.81 -13.84
N ARG A 3 12.19 -43.43 -13.01
CA ARG A 3 12.39 -43.05 -11.60
C ARG A 3 13.13 -41.72 -11.46
N SER A 4 14.16 -41.48 -12.26
CA SER A 4 14.92 -40.22 -12.21
C SER A 4 14.11 -39.00 -12.72
N LEU A 5 13.18 -39.21 -13.67
CA LEU A 5 12.25 -38.17 -14.13
C LEU A 5 11.23 -37.82 -13.03
N LYS A 6 10.74 -38.83 -12.30
CA LYS A 6 9.79 -38.62 -11.20
C LYS A 6 10.42 -37.91 -10.01
N ASP A 7 11.66 -38.23 -9.67
CA ASP A 7 12.43 -37.59 -8.61
C ASP A 7 12.81 -36.13 -8.97
N GLY A 8 13.12 -35.88 -10.26
CA GLY A 8 13.34 -34.52 -10.78
C GLY A 8 12.10 -33.65 -10.70
N TRP A 9 10.94 -34.15 -11.10
CA TRP A 9 9.65 -33.43 -11.01
C TRP A 9 9.26 -33.14 -9.56
N GLN A 10 9.39 -34.10 -8.66
CA GLN A 10 9.10 -33.90 -7.22
C GLN A 10 10.06 -32.94 -6.56
N SER A 11 11.30 -32.83 -7.00
CA SER A 11 12.27 -31.87 -6.44
C SER A 11 12.02 -30.45 -6.93
N GLU A 12 11.60 -30.26 -8.18
CA GLU A 12 11.20 -28.95 -8.71
C GLU A 12 9.90 -28.45 -8.07
N GLU A 13 8.93 -29.33 -7.90
CA GLU A 13 7.67 -29.01 -7.23
C GLU A 13 7.88 -28.60 -5.76
N LYS A 14 8.74 -29.30 -5.02
CA LYS A 14 9.13 -28.96 -3.66
C LYS A 14 9.91 -27.65 -3.57
N LYS A 15 10.83 -27.38 -4.51
CA LYS A 15 11.55 -26.09 -4.56
C LYS A 15 10.61 -24.93 -4.85
N SER A 16 9.68 -25.09 -5.79
CA SER A 16 8.66 -24.10 -6.10
C SER A 16 7.76 -23.83 -4.89
N LEU A 17 7.36 -24.87 -4.17
CA LEU A 17 6.51 -24.76 -2.99
C LEU A 17 7.23 -24.06 -1.83
N LEU A 18 8.51 -24.36 -1.60
CA LEU A 18 9.33 -23.67 -0.59
C LEU A 18 9.51 -22.20 -0.92
N VAL A 19 9.78 -21.84 -2.17
CA VAL A 19 9.90 -20.45 -2.62
C VAL A 19 8.58 -19.71 -2.41
N ASN A 20 7.46 -20.32 -2.76
CA ASN A 20 6.13 -19.72 -2.59
C ASN A 20 5.80 -19.48 -1.11
N ILE A 21 6.10 -20.43 -0.23
CA ILE A 21 5.91 -20.28 1.22
C ILE A 21 6.83 -19.19 1.77
N LEU A 22 8.07 -19.13 1.32
CA LEU A 22 9.04 -18.12 1.78
C LEU A 22 8.61 -16.72 1.35
N VAL A 23 8.18 -16.54 0.10
CA VAL A 23 7.62 -15.27 -0.40
C VAL A 23 6.38 -14.88 0.39
N PHE A 24 5.48 -15.85 0.65
CA PHE A 24 4.29 -15.62 1.48
C PHE A 24 4.66 -15.12 2.88
N LEU A 25 5.57 -15.79 3.57
CA LEU A 25 5.97 -15.43 4.94
C LEU A 25 6.70 -14.08 4.99
N ILE A 26 7.57 -13.79 4.02
CA ILE A 26 8.29 -12.51 3.97
C ILE A 26 7.32 -11.37 3.76
N LEU A 27 6.40 -11.47 2.79
CA LEU A 27 5.46 -10.41 2.49
C LEU A 27 4.43 -10.23 3.62
N LEU A 28 4.01 -11.31 4.26
CA LEU A 28 3.17 -11.26 5.45
C LEU A 28 3.90 -10.54 6.60
N ALA A 29 5.17 -10.87 6.85
CA ALA A 29 5.98 -10.22 7.88
C ALA A 29 6.19 -8.72 7.60
N VAL A 30 6.45 -8.35 6.34
CA VAL A 30 6.59 -6.94 5.92
C VAL A 30 5.27 -6.19 6.13
N ALA A 31 4.13 -6.78 5.72
CA ALA A 31 2.82 -6.17 5.92
C ALA A 31 2.50 -5.97 7.42
N MET A 32 2.79 -6.95 8.26
CA MET A 32 2.63 -6.85 9.71
C MET A 32 3.58 -5.81 10.31
N ALA A 33 4.85 -5.78 9.91
CA ALA A 33 5.82 -4.79 10.38
C ALA A 33 5.35 -3.35 10.06
N MET A 34 4.77 -3.11 8.88
CA MET A 34 4.20 -1.79 8.54
C MET A 34 3.07 -1.37 9.49
N VAL A 35 2.28 -2.31 9.98
CA VAL A 35 1.20 -2.03 10.95
C VAL A 35 1.77 -1.62 12.30
N PHE A 36 2.83 -2.29 12.77
CA PHE A 36 3.47 -1.98 14.05
C PHE A 36 4.35 -0.72 14.02
N LEU A 37 4.86 -0.34 12.84
CA LEU A 37 5.68 0.87 12.65
C LEU A 37 4.85 2.15 12.52
N ASN A 38 3.52 2.07 12.54
CA ASN A 38 2.63 3.22 12.61
C ASN A 38 2.75 3.89 13.98
N GLY A 39 3.79 4.66 14.17
CA GLY A 39 3.87 5.64 15.24
C GLY A 39 3.03 6.87 14.91
N ASP A 40 2.48 7.51 15.93
CA ASP A 40 1.72 8.76 15.87
C ASP A 40 2.60 9.94 15.43
N SER A 41 3.07 9.91 14.19
CA SER A 41 3.81 11.03 13.60
C SER A 41 2.83 12.07 13.08
N GLU A 42 2.14 12.78 13.99
CA GLU A 42 1.36 13.97 13.66
C GLU A 42 2.23 15.13 13.13
N SER A 43 3.55 15.06 13.32
CA SER A 43 4.50 16.06 12.84
C SER A 43 4.86 15.81 11.38
N GLY A 44 3.99 16.25 10.47
CA GLY A 44 4.30 16.24 9.05
C GLY A 44 5.40 17.24 8.68
N ILE A 45 6.29 16.83 7.77
CA ILE A 45 7.31 17.72 7.18
C ILE A 45 6.58 18.87 6.44
N ALA A 46 6.88 20.11 6.81
CA ALA A 46 6.38 21.28 6.08
C ALA A 46 7.01 21.28 4.67
N LEU A 47 6.17 21.22 3.65
CA LEU A 47 6.61 21.25 2.27
C LEU A 47 6.88 22.69 1.83
N THR A 48 8.10 22.96 1.43
CA THR A 48 8.52 24.26 0.86
C THR A 48 8.88 24.06 -0.61
N ALA A 49 8.60 25.06 -1.45
CA ALA A 49 8.91 25.02 -2.88
C ALA A 49 10.43 25.18 -3.13
N SER A 50 11.24 24.31 -2.55
CA SER A 50 12.68 24.22 -2.76
C SER A 50 12.99 23.14 -3.80
N ALA A 51 14.00 23.34 -4.63
CA ALA A 51 14.40 22.37 -5.67
C ALA A 51 14.65 20.96 -5.10
N GLY A 52 15.31 20.86 -3.93
CA GLY A 52 15.54 19.58 -3.28
C GLY A 52 14.25 18.94 -2.76
N MET A 53 13.27 19.72 -2.32
CA MET A 53 11.97 19.22 -1.86
C MET A 53 11.11 18.74 -3.04
N ILE A 54 11.14 19.43 -4.18
CA ILE A 54 10.44 19.04 -5.41
C ILE A 54 10.87 17.64 -5.86
N VAL A 55 12.19 17.39 -5.88
CA VAL A 55 12.72 16.07 -6.24
C VAL A 55 12.27 14.99 -5.23
N LYS A 56 12.33 15.28 -3.93
CA LYS A 56 11.86 14.35 -2.90
C LYS A 56 10.38 14.02 -3.06
N ILE A 57 9.54 15.02 -3.26
CA ILE A 57 8.08 14.85 -3.42
C ILE A 57 7.76 14.05 -4.68
N PHE A 58 8.49 14.26 -5.77
CA PHE A 58 8.37 13.46 -6.98
C PHE A 58 8.62 11.96 -6.71
N PHE A 59 9.71 11.62 -6.01
CA PHE A 59 9.99 10.23 -5.63
C PHE A 59 8.96 9.69 -4.62
N MET A 60 8.47 10.52 -3.70
CA MET A 60 7.40 10.12 -2.78
C MET A 60 6.10 9.81 -3.53
N GLY A 61 5.78 10.54 -4.60
CA GLY A 61 4.67 10.22 -5.49
C GLY A 61 4.82 8.85 -6.16
N ILE A 62 6.03 8.53 -6.65
CA ILE A 62 6.32 7.21 -7.24
C ILE A 62 6.11 6.11 -6.22
N ILE A 63 6.68 6.25 -5.02
CA ILE A 63 6.59 5.23 -3.95
C ILE A 63 5.14 5.05 -3.50
N ALA A 64 4.42 6.14 -3.24
CA ALA A 64 3.04 6.10 -2.78
C ALA A 64 2.10 5.41 -3.78
N SER A 65 2.21 5.76 -5.05
CA SER A 65 1.37 5.17 -6.11
C SER A 65 1.75 3.72 -6.39
N ALA A 66 3.03 3.37 -6.36
CA ALA A 66 3.49 2.00 -6.51
C ALA A 66 2.92 1.09 -5.41
N THR A 67 2.91 1.57 -4.16
CA THR A 67 2.34 0.81 -3.03
C THR A 67 0.82 0.70 -3.08
N MET A 68 0.11 1.67 -3.64
CA MET A 68 -1.36 1.60 -3.84
C MET A 68 -1.79 0.50 -4.82
N VAL A 69 -0.96 0.16 -5.79
CA VAL A 69 -1.26 -0.90 -6.77
C VAL A 69 -1.09 -2.29 -6.14
N ILE A 70 -0.28 -2.40 -5.09
CA ILE A 70 -0.05 -3.66 -4.38
C ILE A 70 -1.21 -3.90 -3.39
N PRO A 71 -2.00 -4.99 -3.55
CA PRO A 71 -3.11 -5.29 -2.64
C PRO A 71 -2.62 -5.44 -1.20
N GLY A 72 -3.36 -4.87 -0.25
CA GLY A 72 -3.02 -4.98 1.17
C GLY A 72 -2.00 -3.96 1.69
N VAL A 73 -1.43 -3.12 0.82
CA VAL A 73 -0.53 -2.02 1.22
C VAL A 73 -1.19 -0.68 0.95
N SER A 74 -1.23 0.19 1.95
CA SER A 74 -1.80 1.53 1.82
C SER A 74 -0.71 2.54 1.47
N GLY A 75 -0.82 3.20 0.31
CA GLY A 75 0.13 4.26 -0.09
C GLY A 75 0.12 5.47 0.84
N SER A 76 -1.04 5.79 1.43
CA SER A 76 -1.14 6.86 2.45
C SER A 76 -0.38 6.49 3.72
N LEU A 77 -0.42 5.24 4.13
CA LEU A 77 0.33 4.73 5.27
C LEU A 77 1.84 4.83 5.05
N VAL A 78 2.31 4.47 3.85
CA VAL A 78 3.72 4.61 3.49
C VAL A 78 4.15 6.07 3.50
N LEU A 79 3.35 7.00 2.96
CA LEU A 79 3.61 8.42 3.04
C LEU A 79 3.62 8.94 4.49
N MET A 80 2.77 8.38 5.36
CA MET A 80 2.72 8.74 6.77
C MET A 80 4.00 8.31 7.50
N ILE A 81 4.44 7.07 7.30
CA ILE A 81 5.71 6.56 7.85
C ILE A 81 6.90 7.41 7.39
N LEU A 82 6.89 7.86 6.14
CA LEU A 82 7.93 8.71 5.58
C LEU A 82 7.81 10.19 6.01
N GLY A 83 6.73 10.57 6.73
CA GLY A 83 6.48 11.93 7.24
C GLY A 83 5.96 12.92 6.20
N TYR A 84 5.62 12.49 4.98
CA TYR A 84 5.17 13.37 3.88
C TYR A 84 3.65 13.46 3.73
N TYR A 85 2.88 12.57 4.35
CA TYR A 85 1.43 12.50 4.20
C TYR A 85 0.73 13.83 4.55
N PHE A 86 0.97 14.33 5.75
CA PHE A 86 0.36 15.58 6.21
C PHE A 86 0.81 16.80 5.40
N GLY A 87 2.07 16.80 4.94
CA GLY A 87 2.58 17.85 4.04
C GLY A 87 1.82 17.88 2.71
N VAL A 88 1.62 16.74 2.07
CA VAL A 88 0.85 16.64 0.81
C VAL A 88 -0.62 17.03 1.03
N ILE A 89 -1.27 16.52 2.07
CA ILE A 89 -2.67 16.88 2.40
C ILE A 89 -2.82 18.38 2.66
N ASN A 90 -1.89 18.99 3.40
CA ASN A 90 -1.90 20.42 3.65
C ASN A 90 -1.68 21.23 2.37
N SER A 91 -0.81 20.80 1.48
CA SER A 91 -0.62 21.45 0.17
C SER A 91 -1.89 21.39 -0.67
N VAL A 92 -2.63 20.29 -0.65
CA VAL A 92 -3.93 20.18 -1.33
C VAL A 92 -4.95 21.12 -0.70
N LYS A 93 -5.05 21.17 0.64
CA LYS A 93 -5.96 22.09 1.34
C LYS A 93 -5.66 23.54 1.01
N GLN A 94 -4.40 23.95 1.08
CA GLN A 94 -3.96 25.32 0.76
C GLN A 94 -4.22 25.67 -0.71
N PHE A 95 -4.06 24.73 -1.63
CA PHE A 95 -4.40 24.91 -3.03
C PHE A 95 -5.90 25.19 -3.23
N VAL A 96 -6.76 24.39 -2.57
CA VAL A 96 -8.22 24.57 -2.63
C VAL A 96 -8.64 25.92 -2.02
N GLU A 97 -8.00 26.33 -0.93
CA GLU A 97 -8.27 27.62 -0.29
C GLU A 97 -7.80 28.80 -1.16
N ALA A 98 -6.63 28.69 -1.78
CA ALA A 98 -6.14 29.68 -2.75
C ALA A 98 -7.08 29.81 -3.97
N LEU A 99 -7.67 28.70 -4.44
CA LEU A 99 -8.71 28.69 -5.48
C LEU A 99 -9.96 29.45 -5.03
N ARG A 100 -10.43 29.24 -3.79
CA ARG A 100 -11.62 29.92 -3.24
C ARG A 100 -11.42 31.43 -3.09
N THR A 101 -10.21 31.84 -2.72
CA THR A 101 -9.84 33.24 -2.51
C THR A 101 -9.29 33.91 -3.76
N LEU A 102 -9.23 33.20 -4.91
CA LEU A 102 -8.63 33.66 -6.18
C LEU A 102 -7.20 34.20 -6.01
N ASN A 103 -6.46 33.65 -5.05
CA ASN A 103 -5.07 34.04 -4.79
C ASN A 103 -4.12 33.28 -5.72
N LEU A 104 -3.80 33.90 -6.86
CA LEU A 104 -2.93 33.32 -7.88
C LEU A 104 -1.54 32.95 -7.34
N GLN A 105 -0.95 33.77 -6.46
CA GLN A 105 0.35 33.51 -5.86
C GLN A 105 0.33 32.25 -4.99
N GLY A 106 -0.71 32.10 -4.16
CA GLY A 106 -0.91 30.91 -3.33
C GLY A 106 -1.11 29.65 -4.18
N MET A 107 -1.89 29.75 -5.24
CA MET A 107 -2.11 28.64 -6.18
C MET A 107 -0.82 28.17 -6.83
N LEU A 108 -0.02 29.12 -7.37
CA LEU A 108 1.24 28.78 -8.02
C LEU A 108 2.22 28.07 -7.08
N ASN A 109 2.35 28.57 -5.84
CA ASN A 109 3.23 27.95 -4.85
C ASN A 109 2.86 26.50 -4.56
N GLN A 110 1.57 26.18 -4.44
CA GLN A 110 1.13 24.81 -4.19
C GLN A 110 1.22 23.94 -5.46
N LEU A 111 1.04 24.52 -6.64
CA LEU A 111 1.19 23.80 -7.90
C LEU A 111 2.61 23.28 -8.09
N PHE A 112 3.63 24.07 -7.71
CA PHE A 112 5.03 23.64 -7.76
C PHE A 112 5.33 22.40 -6.91
N ILE A 113 4.51 22.11 -5.90
CA ILE A 113 4.60 20.94 -5.05
C ILE A 113 3.74 19.79 -5.60
N LEU A 114 2.49 20.09 -5.97
CA LEU A 114 1.52 19.08 -6.37
C LEU A 114 1.77 18.50 -7.76
N ILE A 115 2.28 19.29 -8.71
CA ILE A 115 2.58 18.81 -10.07
C ILE A 115 3.67 17.72 -10.06
N PRO A 116 4.85 17.92 -9.44
CA PRO A 116 5.87 16.89 -9.36
C PRO A 116 5.36 15.62 -8.64
N PHE A 117 4.56 15.78 -7.58
CA PHE A 117 3.93 14.66 -6.91
C PHE A 117 3.01 13.88 -7.85
N ALA A 118 2.13 14.55 -8.58
CA ALA A 118 1.20 13.94 -9.52
C ALA A 118 1.93 13.22 -10.67
N ILE A 119 2.98 13.85 -11.24
CA ILE A 119 3.82 13.21 -12.26
C ILE A 119 4.49 11.96 -11.67
N GLY A 120 5.02 12.05 -10.45
CA GLY A 120 5.58 10.91 -9.74
C GLY A 120 4.56 9.78 -9.59
N CYS A 121 3.32 10.09 -9.22
CA CYS A 121 2.24 9.11 -9.09
C CYS A 121 1.95 8.39 -10.42
N VAL A 122 1.83 9.12 -11.52
CA VAL A 122 1.58 8.53 -12.85
C VAL A 122 2.71 7.59 -13.26
N LEU A 123 3.95 8.03 -13.07
CA LEU A 123 5.13 7.21 -13.38
C LEU A 123 5.20 5.98 -12.47
N GLY A 124 4.90 6.12 -11.18
CA GLY A 124 4.89 5.00 -10.24
C GLY A 124 3.89 3.93 -10.62
N ILE A 125 2.65 4.30 -10.98
CA ILE A 125 1.63 3.36 -11.50
C ILE A 125 2.15 2.66 -12.76
N PHE A 126 2.75 3.38 -13.68
CA PHE A 126 3.26 2.82 -14.93
C PHE A 126 4.39 1.81 -14.68
N PHE A 127 5.36 2.14 -13.84
CA PHE A 127 6.49 1.26 -13.52
C PHE A 127 6.03 0.01 -12.76
N ILE A 128 5.18 0.17 -11.74
CA ILE A 128 4.73 -0.98 -10.95
C ILE A 128 3.83 -1.91 -11.76
N SER A 129 2.98 -1.36 -12.66
CA SER A 129 2.14 -2.17 -13.55
C SER A 129 2.98 -3.03 -14.49
N LYS A 130 4.06 -2.46 -15.06
CA LYS A 130 5.01 -3.24 -15.86
C LYS A 130 5.72 -4.31 -15.03
N LEU A 131 6.15 -3.95 -13.82
CA LEU A 131 6.82 -4.89 -12.92
C LEU A 131 5.91 -6.07 -12.55
N ILE A 132 4.65 -5.79 -12.17
CA ILE A 132 3.68 -6.85 -11.83
C ILE A 132 3.39 -7.72 -13.06
N SER A 133 3.23 -7.12 -14.25
CA SER A 133 3.03 -7.88 -15.48
C SER A 133 4.23 -8.78 -15.81
N TYR A 134 5.44 -8.31 -15.58
CA TYR A 134 6.65 -9.10 -15.74
C TYR A 134 6.71 -10.27 -14.74
N LEU A 135 6.43 -10.00 -13.47
CA LEU A 135 6.40 -11.01 -12.41
C LEU A 135 5.35 -12.09 -12.67
N LEU A 136 4.14 -11.69 -13.10
CA LEU A 136 3.07 -12.63 -13.44
C LEU A 136 3.42 -13.50 -14.65
N LYS A 137 4.19 -13.00 -15.61
CA LYS A 137 4.61 -13.78 -16.79
C LYS A 137 5.71 -14.80 -16.47
N HIS A 138 6.66 -14.45 -15.60
CA HIS A 138 7.85 -15.26 -15.35
C HIS A 138 7.79 -16.03 -14.03
N PHE A 139 7.07 -15.52 -13.03
CA PHE A 139 6.99 -16.07 -11.67
C PHE A 139 5.55 -16.08 -11.15
N ALA A 140 4.60 -16.53 -11.98
CA ALA A 140 3.17 -16.50 -11.67
C ALA A 140 2.84 -17.08 -10.28
N SER A 141 3.32 -18.29 -9.99
CA SER A 141 3.03 -18.99 -8.73
C SER A 141 3.51 -18.22 -7.50
N ALA A 142 4.74 -17.71 -7.51
CA ALA A 142 5.28 -16.91 -6.40
C ALA A 142 4.57 -15.56 -6.26
N THR A 143 4.20 -14.93 -7.38
CA THR A 143 3.49 -13.65 -7.40
C THR A 143 2.08 -13.81 -6.82
N PHE A 144 1.34 -14.85 -7.21
CA PHE A 144 0.01 -15.14 -6.64
C PHE A 144 0.10 -15.45 -5.14
N SER A 145 1.10 -16.22 -4.71
CA SER A 145 1.35 -16.50 -3.30
C SER A 145 1.60 -15.21 -2.52
N GLY A 146 2.40 -14.29 -3.07
CA GLY A 146 2.65 -12.99 -2.47
C GLY A 146 1.41 -12.09 -2.38
N ILE A 147 0.63 -12.01 -3.45
CA ILE A 147 -0.65 -11.25 -3.46
C ILE A 147 -1.61 -11.83 -2.40
N PHE A 148 -1.71 -13.16 -2.32
CA PHE A 148 -2.56 -13.81 -1.34
C PHE A 148 -2.10 -13.53 0.10
N ALA A 149 -0.79 -13.50 0.38
CA ALA A 149 -0.24 -13.12 1.68
C ALA A 149 -0.66 -11.70 2.09
N LEU A 150 -0.55 -10.74 1.16
CA LEU A 150 -0.90 -9.34 1.41
C LEU A 150 -2.40 -9.16 1.64
N VAL A 151 -3.23 -9.83 0.86
CA VAL A 151 -4.69 -9.82 1.06
C VAL A 151 -5.07 -10.46 2.39
N ALA A 152 -4.45 -11.60 2.75
CA ALA A 152 -4.70 -12.29 4.01
C ALA A 152 -4.23 -11.49 5.24
N SER A 153 -3.22 -10.61 5.10
CA SER A 153 -2.77 -9.73 6.18
C SER A 153 -3.74 -8.58 6.46
N SER A 154 -4.59 -8.19 5.49
CA SER A 154 -5.47 -7.02 5.61
C SER A 154 -6.48 -7.12 6.76
N PRO A 155 -7.21 -8.24 6.96
CA PRO A 155 -8.13 -8.37 8.11
C PRO A 155 -7.41 -8.27 9.45
N ILE A 156 -6.21 -8.84 9.56
CA ILE A 156 -5.40 -8.80 10.78
C ILE A 156 -4.97 -7.36 11.09
N SER A 157 -4.54 -6.64 10.05
CA SER A 157 -4.14 -5.23 10.15
C SER A 157 -5.29 -4.33 10.59
N ILE A 158 -6.48 -4.54 10.02
CA ILE A 158 -7.68 -3.77 10.38
C ILE A 158 -8.09 -4.07 11.82
N PHE A 159 -8.11 -5.36 12.21
CA PHE A 159 -8.47 -5.76 13.56
C PHE A 159 -7.53 -5.17 14.63
N TYR A 160 -6.22 -5.19 14.35
CA TYR A 160 -5.21 -4.60 15.23
C TYR A 160 -5.42 -3.08 15.41
N LYS A 161 -5.68 -2.36 14.31
CA LYS A 161 -5.90 -0.91 14.34
C LYS A 161 -7.18 -0.53 15.07
N VAL A 162 -8.26 -1.26 14.82
CA VAL A 162 -9.54 -1.06 15.53
C VAL A 162 -9.39 -1.32 17.02
N ASN A 163 -8.61 -2.31 17.42
CA ASN A 163 -8.39 -2.60 18.84
C ASN A 163 -7.53 -1.54 19.55
N GLN A 164 -6.69 -0.81 18.83
CA GLN A 164 -5.91 0.32 19.37
C GLN A 164 -6.74 1.60 19.52
N GLU A 165 -7.60 1.90 18.55
CA GLU A 165 -8.40 3.15 18.53
C GLU A 165 -9.69 3.03 19.36
N TYR A 166 -10.25 1.85 19.49
CA TYR A 166 -11.51 1.64 20.18
C TYR A 166 -11.37 0.56 21.25
N SER A 167 -11.64 0.94 22.50
CA SER A 167 -11.88 -0.04 23.58
C SER A 167 -12.98 -1.03 23.15
N MET A 168 -12.67 -2.34 23.18
CA MET A 168 -13.59 -3.40 22.76
C MET A 168 -14.84 -3.40 23.63
N ASN A 169 -15.88 -2.69 23.21
CA ASN A 169 -17.21 -2.73 23.79
C ASN A 169 -18.08 -3.75 23.04
N GLY A 170 -19.12 -4.27 23.69
CA GLY A 170 -20.05 -5.23 23.09
C GLY A 170 -20.62 -4.79 21.72
N THR A 171 -20.79 -3.49 21.50
CA THR A 171 -21.22 -2.90 20.21
C THR A 171 -20.21 -3.15 19.10
N SER A 172 -18.91 -3.14 19.40
CA SER A 172 -17.84 -3.41 18.42
C SER A 172 -17.86 -4.85 17.95
N VAL A 173 -18.14 -5.80 18.84
CA VAL A 173 -18.25 -7.23 18.51
C VAL A 173 -19.45 -7.47 17.58
N VAL A 174 -20.59 -6.84 17.85
CA VAL A 174 -21.79 -6.93 17.01
C VAL A 174 -21.50 -6.36 15.61
N SER A 175 -20.80 -5.23 15.49
CA SER A 175 -20.44 -4.64 14.21
C SER A 175 -19.52 -5.54 13.39
N ILE A 176 -18.58 -6.23 14.03
CA ILE A 176 -17.69 -7.20 13.36
C ILE A 176 -18.50 -8.40 12.84
N ILE A 177 -19.40 -8.94 13.66
CA ILE A 177 -20.26 -10.07 13.25
C ILE A 177 -21.14 -9.68 12.05
N VAL A 178 -21.77 -8.50 12.10
CA VAL A 178 -22.59 -7.99 11.00
C VAL A 178 -21.75 -7.81 9.73
N GLY A 179 -20.53 -7.27 9.85
CA GLY A 179 -19.60 -7.12 8.73
C GLY A 179 -19.22 -8.47 8.08
N VAL A 180 -18.93 -9.48 8.89
CA VAL A 180 -18.62 -10.84 8.41
C VAL A 180 -19.84 -11.48 7.74
N VAL A 181 -21.02 -11.34 8.30
CA VAL A 181 -22.28 -11.86 7.71
C VAL A 181 -22.56 -11.20 6.37
N LEU A 182 -22.39 -9.87 6.27
CA LEU A 182 -22.57 -9.14 5.00
C LEU A 182 -21.55 -9.58 3.95
N LEU A 183 -20.30 -9.81 4.34
CA LEU A 183 -19.26 -10.29 3.46
C LEU A 183 -19.58 -11.68 2.90
N VAL A 184 -19.98 -12.61 3.78
CA VAL A 184 -20.40 -13.96 3.38
C VAL A 184 -21.63 -13.91 2.47
N ALA A 185 -22.62 -13.08 2.79
CA ALA A 185 -23.80 -12.91 1.95
C ALA A 185 -23.45 -12.34 0.56
N CYS A 186 -22.52 -11.37 0.49
CA CYS A 186 -22.05 -10.80 -0.77
C CYS A 186 -21.35 -11.84 -1.64
N VAL A 187 -20.48 -12.67 -1.04
CA VAL A 187 -19.78 -13.76 -1.74
C VAL A 187 -20.75 -14.86 -2.20
N ALA A 188 -21.80 -15.14 -1.42
CA ALA A 188 -22.81 -16.16 -1.79
C ALA A 188 -23.76 -15.69 -2.91
N LEU A 189 -23.87 -14.39 -3.15
CA LEU A 189 -24.72 -13.79 -4.19
C LEU A 189 -23.95 -13.57 -5.52
N THR A 190 -22.64 -13.77 -5.54
CA THR A 190 -21.77 -13.63 -6.74
C THR A 190 -21.49 -15.00 -7.36
#